data_5796033bb77f907e978856d0ec326dc8
#
_entry.id   5796033bb77f907e978856d0ec326dc8
#
_cell.length_a   1.000
_cell.length_b   1.000
_cell.length_c   1.000
_cell.angle_alpha   90.00
_cell.angle_beta   90.00
_cell.angle_gamma   90.00
#
_symmetry.space_group_name_H-M   'P 1'
#
loop_
_entity.id
_entity.type
_entity.pdbx_description
1 polymer ?
#
loop_
_entity_poly.entity_id
_entity_poly.type
_entity_poly.pdbx_seq_one_letter_code
_entity_poly.pdbx_strand_id
1 'polypeptide(L)'
;MPTQERTGSCWSASDVLNRVDAWRCLADNSIYDPCFSIPGNSQAVICDTGPLSDGTGFKLNLTESLPARGTVSPVKSAWAFELADGTNCIFMGGATATFEGKRVNYSCSDGWVILGELQKGQVWTARKVRLSSDLSSIEESVQVFIKIVWL
;
A
#
# COMPACT_ATOMS: atom_id res chain seq x y z
N MET A 1 -20.90 0.49 2.53
CA MET A 1 -20.42 1.85 2.21
C MET A 1 -19.93 2.54 3.48
N PRO A 2 -18.79 3.23 3.45
CA PRO A 2 -18.34 4.03 4.58
C PRO A 2 -19.35 5.11 4.93
N THR A 3 -19.52 5.39 6.23
CA THR A 3 -20.41 6.45 6.72
C THR A 3 -19.70 7.80 6.80
N GLN A 4 -18.37 7.81 6.88
CA GLN A 4 -17.59 9.03 6.92
C GLN A 4 -17.36 9.54 5.49
N GLU A 5 -17.48 10.85 5.30
CA GLU A 5 -17.20 11.51 4.02
C GLU A 5 -16.17 12.61 4.20
N ARG A 6 -15.31 12.78 3.18
CA ARG A 6 -14.31 13.85 3.08
C ARG A 6 -14.33 14.41 1.67
N THR A 7 -13.63 15.51 1.46
CA THR A 7 -13.50 16.16 0.15
C THR A 7 -12.01 16.21 -0.23
N GLY A 8 -11.71 15.95 -1.50
CA GLY A 8 -10.34 15.97 -1.98
C GLY A 8 -10.25 15.70 -3.48
N SER A 9 -9.09 15.23 -3.91
CA SER A 9 -8.84 14.96 -5.33
C SER A 9 -7.92 13.75 -5.54
N CYS A 10 -8.05 13.12 -6.70
CA CYS A 10 -7.15 12.06 -7.14
C CYS A 10 -6.45 12.55 -8.41
N TRP A 11 -5.13 12.45 -8.45
CA TRP A 11 -4.36 13.00 -9.58
C TRP A 11 -3.66 11.95 -10.44
N SER A 12 -3.56 10.72 -9.97
CA SER A 12 -2.89 9.66 -10.73
C SER A 12 -3.42 8.28 -10.36
N ALA A 13 -3.03 7.30 -11.17
CA ALA A 13 -3.16 5.90 -10.80
C ALA A 13 -2.42 5.60 -9.50
N SER A 14 -2.86 4.58 -8.76
CA SER A 14 -2.15 4.12 -7.56
C SER A 14 -0.71 3.73 -7.90
N ASP A 15 0.23 4.16 -7.06
CA ASP A 15 1.62 3.71 -7.12
C ASP A 15 1.84 2.37 -6.44
N VAL A 16 0.87 1.95 -5.64
CA VAL A 16 0.94 0.76 -4.78
C VAL A 16 0.30 -0.43 -5.45
N LEU A 17 -0.83 -0.22 -6.14
CA LEU A 17 -1.66 -1.27 -6.72
C LEU A 17 -1.97 -0.99 -8.19
N ASN A 18 -1.50 -1.86 -9.06
CA ASN A 18 -1.70 -1.70 -10.50
C ASN A 18 -3.05 -2.29 -10.95
N ARG A 19 -4.13 -1.60 -10.60
CA ARG A 19 -5.50 -1.92 -11.00
C ARG A 19 -6.16 -0.69 -11.60
N VAL A 20 -7.08 -0.92 -12.55
CA VAL A 20 -7.79 0.16 -13.24
C VAL A 20 -8.68 1.00 -12.31
N ASP A 21 -9.10 0.42 -11.19
CA ASP A 21 -9.96 1.06 -10.20
C ASP A 21 -9.19 1.64 -9.00
N ALA A 22 -7.85 1.58 -9.00
CA ALA A 22 -7.03 2.05 -7.90
C ALA A 22 -6.35 3.38 -8.21
N TRP A 23 -6.45 4.33 -7.29
CA TRP A 23 -6.04 5.72 -7.45
C TRP A 23 -5.19 6.23 -6.29
N ARG A 24 -4.40 7.26 -6.58
CA ARG A 24 -3.64 8.02 -5.60
C ARG A 24 -4.36 9.35 -5.35
N CYS A 25 -4.75 9.61 -4.12
CA CYS A 25 -5.63 10.72 -3.77
C CYS A 25 -5.10 11.52 -2.58
N LEU A 26 -5.54 12.77 -2.50
CA LEU A 26 -5.21 13.70 -1.43
C LEU A 26 -6.50 14.13 -0.72
N ALA A 27 -6.50 14.04 0.61
CA ALA A 27 -7.54 14.59 1.47
C ALA A 27 -6.89 15.11 2.76
N ASP A 28 -7.28 16.29 3.22
CA ASP A 28 -6.80 16.90 4.47
C ASP A 28 -5.26 16.90 4.60
N ASN A 29 -4.55 17.23 3.53
CA ASN A 29 -3.09 17.24 3.44
C ASN A 29 -2.42 15.86 3.61
N SER A 30 -3.18 14.78 3.53
CA SER A 30 -2.68 13.41 3.58
C SER A 30 -2.92 12.70 2.26
N ILE A 31 -1.94 11.90 1.85
CA ILE A 31 -2.03 11.07 0.65
C ILE A 31 -2.61 9.72 1.04
N TYR A 32 -3.62 9.28 0.30
CA TYR A 32 -4.22 7.95 0.42
C TYR A 32 -4.00 7.18 -0.88
N ASP A 33 -3.39 6.03 -0.77
CA ASP A 33 -3.06 5.17 -1.89
C ASP A 33 -3.01 3.70 -1.44
N PRO A 34 -3.84 2.81 -1.93
CA PRO A 34 -4.86 3.04 -2.95
C PRO A 34 -6.19 3.56 -2.41
N CYS A 35 -6.88 4.36 -3.22
CA CYS A 35 -8.31 4.60 -3.13
C CYS A 35 -8.99 3.90 -4.31
N PHE A 36 -10.23 3.48 -4.16
CA PHE A 36 -10.92 2.68 -5.16
C PHE A 36 -12.11 3.39 -5.76
N SER A 37 -12.25 3.29 -7.09
CA SER A 37 -13.41 3.80 -7.82
C SER A 37 -14.70 3.13 -7.32
N ILE A 38 -15.78 3.91 -7.31
CA ILE A 38 -17.13 3.39 -7.10
C ILE A 38 -17.73 3.14 -8.49
N PRO A 39 -18.18 1.91 -8.80
CA PRO A 39 -18.78 1.63 -10.10
C PRO A 39 -19.90 2.61 -10.46
N GLY A 40 -19.82 3.21 -11.66
CA GLY A 40 -20.80 4.17 -12.13
C GLY A 40 -20.71 5.59 -11.52
N ASN A 41 -19.67 5.88 -10.72
CA ASN A 41 -19.49 7.18 -10.10
C ASN A 41 -18.05 7.69 -10.26
N SER A 42 -17.86 8.67 -11.14
CA SER A 42 -16.57 9.31 -11.37
C SER A 42 -16.28 10.49 -10.41
N GLN A 43 -17.19 10.80 -9.51
CA GLN A 43 -17.13 11.96 -8.60
C GLN A 43 -16.74 11.58 -7.18
N ALA A 44 -16.54 10.30 -6.91
CA ALA A 44 -16.14 9.82 -5.58
C ALA A 44 -15.35 8.52 -5.64
N VAL A 45 -14.53 8.29 -4.61
CA VAL A 45 -13.78 7.06 -4.41
C VAL A 45 -13.89 6.63 -2.94
N ILE A 46 -13.50 5.41 -2.64
CA ILE A 46 -13.40 4.90 -1.27
C ILE A 46 -11.93 4.74 -0.91
N CYS A 47 -11.52 5.34 0.18
CA CYS A 47 -10.14 5.34 0.68
C CYS A 47 -10.04 4.65 2.04
N ASP A 48 -8.82 4.31 2.43
CA ASP A 48 -8.45 3.77 3.76
C ASP A 48 -9.20 2.48 4.12
N THR A 49 -9.29 1.58 3.16
CA THR A 49 -9.90 0.26 3.33
C THR A 49 -8.88 -0.87 3.29
N GLY A 50 -7.59 -0.54 3.37
CA GLY A 50 -6.50 -1.50 3.29
C GLY A 50 -6.38 -2.38 4.54
N PRO A 51 -5.54 -3.43 4.49
CA PRO A 51 -5.40 -4.39 5.58
C PRO A 51 -4.79 -3.80 6.86
N LEU A 52 -4.18 -2.61 6.80
CA LEU A 52 -3.67 -1.90 7.98
C LEU A 52 -4.66 -0.86 8.53
N SER A 53 -5.80 -0.66 7.87
CA SER A 53 -6.87 0.22 8.38
C SER A 53 -7.77 -0.56 9.34
N ASP A 54 -8.61 0.17 10.05
CA ASP A 54 -9.65 -0.45 10.89
C ASP A 54 -10.82 -1.03 10.07
N GLY A 55 -10.73 -0.97 8.74
CA GLY A 55 -11.73 -1.48 7.81
C GLY A 55 -12.93 -0.57 7.59
N THR A 56 -13.01 0.57 8.28
CA THR A 56 -14.15 1.49 8.12
C THR A 56 -14.05 2.32 6.84
N GLY A 57 -12.86 2.78 6.50
CA GLY A 57 -12.64 3.63 5.35
C GLY A 57 -13.43 4.94 5.37
N PHE A 58 -13.33 5.69 4.29
CA PHE A 58 -14.18 6.86 4.07
C PHE A 58 -14.45 7.05 2.59
N LYS A 59 -15.57 7.72 2.29
CA LYS A 59 -15.90 8.15 0.94
C LYS A 59 -15.23 9.50 0.69
N LEU A 60 -14.43 9.60 -0.35
CA LEU A 60 -13.82 10.85 -0.78
C LEU A 60 -14.63 11.44 -1.93
N ASN A 61 -15.30 12.55 -1.67
CA ASN A 61 -16.00 13.32 -2.71
C ASN A 61 -14.98 14.18 -3.46
N LEU A 62 -14.89 14.02 -4.77
CA LEU A 62 -13.84 14.62 -5.59
C LEU A 62 -14.25 16.02 -6.05
N THR A 63 -13.32 16.97 -5.93
CA THR A 63 -13.47 18.32 -6.48
C THR A 63 -13.40 18.34 -8.01
N GLU A 64 -12.75 17.35 -8.59
CA GLU A 64 -12.69 17.12 -10.03
C GLU A 64 -12.92 15.64 -10.32
N SER A 65 -13.59 15.33 -11.43
CA SER A 65 -13.81 13.94 -11.85
C SER A 65 -12.49 13.19 -11.98
N LEU A 66 -12.53 11.87 -11.78
CA LEU A 66 -11.36 11.02 -11.99
C LEU A 66 -10.77 11.24 -13.38
N PRO A 67 -9.43 11.39 -13.49
CA PRO A 67 -8.79 11.53 -14.80
C PRO A 67 -8.92 10.26 -15.63
N ALA A 68 -8.80 10.39 -16.94
CA ALA A 68 -8.73 9.24 -17.82
C ALA A 68 -7.46 8.44 -17.52
N ARG A 69 -7.58 7.10 -17.49
CA ARG A 69 -6.45 6.22 -17.26
C ARG A 69 -5.94 5.62 -18.56
N GLY A 70 -4.61 5.52 -18.64
CA GLY A 70 -3.95 4.75 -19.67
C GLY A 70 -4.00 3.24 -19.39
N THR A 71 -3.31 2.48 -20.21
CA THR A 71 -3.15 1.04 -20.05
C THR A 71 -2.40 0.73 -18.77
N VAL A 72 -2.92 -0.22 -17.97
CA VAL A 72 -2.24 -0.73 -16.78
C VAL A 72 -1.36 -1.91 -17.15
N SER A 73 -0.12 -1.92 -16.65
CA SER A 73 0.77 -3.07 -16.81
C SER A 73 0.37 -4.19 -15.83
N PRO A 74 0.65 -5.47 -16.15
CA PRO A 74 0.37 -6.56 -15.23
C PRO A 74 1.07 -6.35 -13.88
N VAL A 75 0.37 -6.66 -12.80
CA VAL A 75 0.91 -6.57 -11.44
C VAL A 75 2.00 -7.62 -11.25
N LYS A 76 3.17 -7.21 -10.78
CA LYS A 76 4.29 -8.10 -10.48
C LYS A 76 4.56 -8.25 -8.98
N SER A 77 4.08 -7.33 -8.17
CA SER A 77 4.34 -7.28 -6.73
C SER A 77 3.04 -7.20 -5.95
N ALA A 78 3.02 -7.85 -4.79
CA ALA A 78 1.91 -7.69 -3.85
C ALA A 78 1.88 -6.25 -3.32
N TRP A 79 0.69 -5.68 -3.16
CA TRP A 79 0.55 -4.37 -2.52
C TRP A 79 0.41 -4.48 -0.99
N ALA A 80 0.01 -5.65 -0.51
CA ALA A 80 -0.08 -5.96 0.91
C ALA A 80 0.01 -7.46 1.15
N PHE A 81 0.38 -7.86 2.36
CA PHE A 81 0.38 -9.25 2.78
C PHE A 81 0.29 -9.39 4.30
N GLU A 82 -0.12 -10.56 4.75
CA GLU A 82 -0.13 -10.95 6.16
C GLU A 82 0.94 -12.01 6.38
N LEU A 83 1.76 -11.82 7.42
CA LEU A 83 2.76 -12.79 7.86
C LEU A 83 2.13 -13.92 8.66
N ALA A 84 2.86 -15.01 8.84
CA ALA A 84 2.40 -16.18 9.58
C ALA A 84 2.04 -15.86 11.04
N ASP A 85 2.64 -14.84 11.63
CA ASP A 85 2.35 -14.37 13.00
C ASP A 85 1.18 -13.37 13.09
N GLY A 86 0.52 -13.07 11.97
CA GLY A 86 -0.60 -12.13 11.91
C GLY A 86 -0.21 -10.67 11.65
N THR A 87 1.08 -10.36 11.54
CA THR A 87 1.54 -9.02 11.20
C THR A 87 1.15 -8.66 9.76
N ASN A 88 0.60 -7.48 9.56
CA ASN A 88 0.26 -6.98 8.22
C ASN A 88 1.33 -6.02 7.71
N CYS A 89 1.64 -6.13 6.42
CA CYS A 89 2.60 -5.27 5.73
C CYS A 89 1.97 -4.68 4.47
N ILE A 90 2.30 -3.42 4.18
CA ILE A 90 1.78 -2.70 3.01
C ILE A 90 2.93 -2.09 2.21
N PHE A 91 2.80 -2.10 0.89
CA PHE A 91 3.80 -1.53 -0.01
C PHE A 91 3.94 -0.03 0.18
N MET A 92 5.18 0.44 0.23
CA MET A 92 5.52 1.86 0.35
C MET A 92 5.82 2.43 -1.02
N GLY A 93 4.91 3.25 -1.55
CA GLY A 93 5.12 3.97 -2.79
C GLY A 93 6.09 5.14 -2.63
N GLY A 94 6.64 5.61 -3.76
CA GLY A 94 7.56 6.75 -3.77
C GLY A 94 8.96 6.44 -3.28
N ALA A 95 9.68 7.46 -2.80
CA ALA A 95 11.05 7.31 -2.33
C ALA A 95 11.07 6.69 -0.92
N THR A 96 11.90 5.66 -0.75
CA THR A 96 12.14 5.01 0.55
C THR A 96 13.64 4.83 0.77
N ALA A 97 14.02 4.38 1.96
CA ALA A 97 15.41 4.08 2.29
C ALA A 97 15.93 2.86 1.50
N THR A 98 17.24 2.80 1.33
CA THR A 98 17.95 1.68 0.71
C THR A 98 19.02 1.17 1.65
N PHE A 99 19.06 -0.14 1.85
CA PHE A 99 20.09 -0.82 2.65
C PHE A 99 20.65 -1.99 1.86
N GLU A 100 21.95 -2.16 1.89
CA GLU A 100 22.65 -3.26 1.17
C GLU A 100 22.26 -3.32 -0.33
N GLY A 101 22.03 -2.16 -0.95
CA GLY A 101 21.60 -2.07 -2.35
C GLY A 101 20.15 -2.44 -2.61
N LYS A 102 19.34 -2.68 -1.56
CA LYS A 102 17.92 -3.05 -1.67
C LYS A 102 17.04 -1.96 -1.08
N ARG A 103 15.93 -1.71 -1.78
CA ARG A 103 14.93 -0.75 -1.35
C ARG A 103 14.08 -1.33 -0.20
N VAL A 104 13.71 -0.48 0.77
CA VAL A 104 12.66 -0.80 1.73
C VAL A 104 11.32 -0.73 1.00
N ASN A 105 10.69 -1.88 0.78
CA ASN A 105 9.49 -1.97 -0.07
C ASN A 105 8.18 -2.01 0.72
N TYR A 106 8.18 -2.49 1.97
CA TYR A 106 6.96 -2.62 2.76
C TYR A 106 7.17 -2.13 4.18
N SER A 107 6.11 -1.53 4.74
CA SER A 107 6.01 -1.17 6.16
C SER A 107 5.04 -2.12 6.85
N CYS A 108 5.38 -2.59 8.04
CA CYS A 108 4.61 -3.57 8.77
C CYS A 108 3.97 -2.97 10.04
N SER A 109 2.87 -3.57 10.49
CA SER A 109 2.07 -3.09 11.63
C SER A 109 2.82 -3.12 12.97
N ASP A 110 3.91 -3.87 13.08
CA ASP A 110 4.77 -3.94 14.26
C ASP A 110 5.94 -2.95 14.24
N GLY A 111 6.00 -2.07 13.24
CA GLY A 111 7.08 -1.09 13.08
C GLY A 111 8.31 -1.60 12.34
N TRP A 112 8.38 -2.90 12.03
CA TRP A 112 9.42 -3.44 11.18
C TRP A 112 9.12 -3.14 9.70
N VAL A 113 10.11 -3.34 8.85
CA VAL A 113 9.98 -3.13 7.40
C VAL A 113 10.46 -4.36 6.64
N ILE A 114 10.06 -4.45 5.37
CA ILE A 114 10.50 -5.51 4.47
C ILE A 114 11.50 -4.92 3.48
N LEU A 115 12.66 -5.53 3.42
CA LEU A 115 13.75 -5.13 2.54
C LEU A 115 13.75 -5.96 1.26
N GLY A 116 13.73 -5.28 0.11
CA GLY A 116 13.79 -5.94 -1.19
C GLY A 116 12.48 -6.62 -1.59
N GLU A 117 12.60 -7.51 -2.58
CA GLU A 117 11.48 -8.23 -3.18
C GLU A 117 11.04 -9.42 -2.33
N LEU A 118 9.76 -9.78 -2.44
CA LEU A 118 9.24 -11.02 -1.87
C LEU A 118 9.79 -12.22 -2.66
N GLN A 119 10.11 -13.28 -1.95
CA GLN A 119 10.58 -14.52 -2.56
C GLN A 119 9.38 -15.46 -2.77
N LYS A 120 9.03 -15.71 -4.02
CA LYS A 120 7.93 -16.58 -4.41
C LYS A 120 8.35 -18.05 -4.32
N GLY A 121 7.43 -18.91 -3.92
CA GLY A 121 7.65 -20.34 -3.81
C GLY A 121 6.35 -21.03 -3.38
N GLN A 122 6.43 -22.27 -2.91
CA GLN A 122 5.27 -22.96 -2.32
C GLN A 122 4.76 -22.19 -1.09
N VAL A 123 5.70 -21.65 -0.30
CA VAL A 123 5.42 -20.67 0.74
C VAL A 123 6.26 -19.44 0.40
N TRP A 124 5.61 -18.31 0.28
CA TRP A 124 6.33 -17.05 0.02
C TRP A 124 7.04 -16.57 1.28
N THR A 125 8.21 -15.99 1.08
CA THR A 125 9.02 -15.44 2.17
C THR A 125 9.42 -14.01 1.89
N ALA A 126 9.83 -13.31 2.96
CA ALA A 126 10.34 -11.96 2.88
C ALA A 126 11.47 -11.76 3.89
N ARG A 127 12.33 -10.79 3.64
CA ARG A 127 13.34 -10.35 4.59
C ARG A 127 12.78 -9.20 5.42
N LYS A 128 12.49 -9.48 6.67
CA LYS A 128 11.97 -8.51 7.62
C LYS A 128 13.11 -7.95 8.45
N VAL A 129 13.22 -6.63 8.54
CA VAL A 129 14.29 -5.97 9.27
C VAL A 129 13.72 -4.97 10.27
N ARG A 130 14.42 -4.81 11.38
CA ARG A 130 14.20 -3.74 12.34
C ARG A 130 15.29 -2.69 12.14
N LEU A 131 14.88 -1.45 11.88
CA LEU A 131 15.80 -0.35 11.69
C LEU A 131 16.16 0.29 13.04
N SER A 132 17.32 0.94 13.08
CA SER A 132 17.71 1.80 14.21
C SER A 132 16.71 2.95 14.38
N SER A 133 16.68 3.56 15.60
CA SER A 133 15.76 4.65 15.90
C SER A 133 15.92 5.86 14.98
N ASP A 134 17.11 6.10 14.46
CA ASP A 134 17.41 7.17 13.49
C ASP A 134 17.24 6.72 12.03
N LEU A 135 16.81 5.48 11.79
CA LEU A 135 16.57 4.87 10.47
C LEU A 135 17.83 4.78 9.59
N SER A 136 19.03 4.81 10.17
CA SER A 136 20.30 4.81 9.44
C SER A 136 20.90 3.42 9.22
N SER A 137 20.48 2.42 10.00
CA SER A 137 21.04 1.08 9.93
C SER A 137 20.03 -0.01 10.28
N ILE A 138 20.36 -1.25 9.88
CA ILE A 138 19.58 -2.44 10.23
C ILE A 138 20.12 -2.98 11.57
N GLU A 139 19.24 -3.11 12.57
CA GLU A 139 19.58 -3.70 13.87
C GLU A 139 19.33 -5.21 13.92
N GLU A 140 18.24 -5.67 13.30
CA GLU A 140 17.91 -7.09 13.21
C GLU A 140 17.39 -7.42 11.82
N SER A 141 17.61 -8.67 11.38
CA SER A 141 17.14 -9.18 10.11
C SER A 141 16.72 -10.65 10.26
N VAL A 142 15.50 -10.96 9.84
CA VAL A 142 14.95 -12.31 9.86
C VAL A 142 14.24 -12.64 8.56
N GLN A 143 14.23 -13.90 8.17
CA GLN A 143 13.35 -14.39 7.12
C GLN A 143 12.00 -14.74 7.73
N VAL A 144 10.92 -14.27 7.13
CA VAL A 144 9.55 -14.49 7.60
C VAL A 144 8.73 -15.18 6.52
N PHE A 145 7.70 -15.93 6.95
CA PHE A 145 6.78 -16.62 6.05
C PHE A 145 5.52 -15.77 5.85
N ILE A 146 5.04 -15.74 4.62
CA ILE A 146 3.84 -15.00 4.22
C ILE A 146 2.67 -15.96 4.19
N LYS A 147 1.58 -15.60 4.87
CA LYS A 147 0.36 -16.40 4.96
C LYS A 147 -0.64 -16.02 3.88
N ILE A 148 -0.86 -14.74 3.66
CA ILE A 148 -1.83 -14.20 2.71
C ILE A 148 -1.18 -13.09 1.90
N VAL A 149 -1.40 -13.08 0.59
CA VAL A 149 -0.90 -12.05 -0.32
C VAL A 149 -2.07 -11.39 -1.01
N TRP A 150 -2.09 -10.06 -1.04
CA TRP A 150 -3.03 -9.27 -1.84
C TRP A 150 -2.30 -8.71 -3.08
N LEU A 151 -2.79 -9.10 -4.25
CA LEU A 151 -2.26 -8.71 -5.55
C LEU A 151 -3.14 -7.69 -6.25
#